data_f31f056e3983f8f0ba3563636340b228
#
_entry.id   f31f056e3983f8f0ba3563636340b228
#
_cell.length_a   1.000
_cell.length_b   1.000
_cell.length_c   1.000
_cell.angle_alpha   90.00
_cell.angle_beta   90.00
_cell.angle_gamma   90.00
#
_symmetry.space_group_name_H-M   'P 1'
#
loop_
_entity.id
_entity.type
_entity.pdbx_description
1 polymer ?
#
loop_
_entity_poly.entity_id
_entity_poly.type
_entity_poly.pdbx_seq_one_letter_code
_entity_poly.pdbx_strand_id
1 'polypeptide(L)'
;SEGRLECITFDGNNYDRYLGKGFGEALILNYAYIHSKLIAQSHYIVKITGRVIVENVIELIDSCSLDKKSVYCELGLREKTTVSGFFIAHKDFYPLFLSKRNLINDFSKCYFEKVLFQSILEWRKDIHHKYSPFYLPVHLRGICGTSGAVYPTGNRVKAFVKYILYL
;
A
#
# COMPACT_ATOMS: atom_id res chain seq x y z
N SER A 1 3.11 -14.17 22.78
CA SER A 1 1.77 -13.90 22.22
C SER A 1 1.54 -14.87 21.09
N GLU A 2 0.56 -15.74 21.20
CA GLU A 2 0.12 -16.57 20.08
C GLU A 2 -0.28 -15.67 18.93
N GLY A 3 0.35 -15.85 17.75
CA GLY A 3 0.04 -15.11 16.55
C GLY A 3 -1.42 -15.40 16.14
N ARG A 4 -2.21 -14.35 15.93
CA ARG A 4 -3.57 -14.50 15.40
C ARG A 4 -3.48 -14.60 13.88
N LEU A 5 -4.08 -15.63 13.31
CA LEU A 5 -4.22 -15.84 11.88
C LEU A 5 -5.70 -15.85 11.51
N GLU A 6 -6.07 -15.11 10.48
CA GLU A 6 -7.40 -15.12 9.88
C GLU A 6 -7.25 -15.37 8.38
N CYS A 7 -7.90 -16.41 7.87
CA CYS A 7 -7.99 -16.69 6.45
C CYS A 7 -9.36 -16.24 5.93
N ILE A 8 -9.35 -15.38 4.92
CA ILE A 8 -10.56 -14.86 4.29
C ILE A 8 -10.57 -15.29 2.84
N THR A 9 -11.60 -16.00 2.42
CA THR A 9 -11.81 -16.37 1.03
C THR A 9 -12.67 -15.33 0.34
N PHE A 10 -12.30 -14.97 -0.89
CA PHE A 10 -12.99 -14.00 -1.71
C PHE A 10 -13.27 -14.57 -3.09
N ASP A 11 -14.54 -14.72 -3.41
CA ASP A 11 -15.00 -15.11 -4.76
C ASP A 11 -15.33 -13.85 -5.56
N GLY A 12 -14.28 -13.15 -6.01
CA GLY A 12 -14.43 -11.85 -6.67
C GLY A 12 -13.69 -11.74 -8.00
N ASN A 13 -13.34 -12.88 -8.61
CA ASN A 13 -12.68 -12.89 -9.92
C ASN A 13 -13.65 -12.63 -11.11
N ASN A 14 -14.94 -12.46 -10.83
CA ASN A 14 -15.96 -12.18 -11.84
C ASN A 14 -16.12 -10.65 -12.03
N TYR A 15 -15.07 -10.01 -12.53
CA TYR A 15 -15.09 -8.62 -12.97
C TYR A 15 -14.56 -8.49 -14.39
N ASP A 16 -14.87 -7.38 -15.04
CA ASP A 16 -14.39 -7.09 -16.39
C ASP A 16 -12.85 -7.06 -16.42
N ARG A 17 -12.26 -8.03 -17.11
CA ARG A 17 -10.79 -8.19 -17.19
C ARG A 17 -10.07 -7.00 -17.83
N TYR A 18 -10.78 -6.17 -18.59
CA TYR A 18 -10.24 -4.90 -19.11
C TYR A 18 -9.88 -3.92 -18.01
N LEU A 19 -10.50 -4.01 -16.84
CA LEU A 19 -10.13 -3.17 -15.69
C LEU A 19 -8.74 -3.49 -15.15
N GLY A 20 -8.25 -4.71 -15.40
CA GLY A 20 -6.89 -5.12 -15.09
C GLY A 20 -6.69 -5.65 -13.66
N LYS A 21 -5.42 -6.00 -13.37
CA LYS A 21 -5.04 -6.64 -12.11
C LYS A 21 -5.18 -5.70 -10.90
N GLY A 22 -4.95 -4.41 -11.10
CA GLY A 22 -5.06 -3.40 -10.05
C GLY A 22 -6.47 -3.28 -9.51
N PHE A 23 -7.49 -3.40 -10.37
CA PHE A 23 -8.88 -3.41 -9.94
C PHE A 23 -9.19 -4.64 -9.09
N GLY A 24 -8.76 -5.84 -9.52
CA GLY A 24 -8.92 -7.06 -8.74
C GLY A 24 -8.25 -6.98 -7.37
N GLU A 25 -7.06 -6.41 -7.28
CA GLU A 25 -6.36 -6.17 -6.01
C GLU A 25 -7.16 -5.23 -5.09
N ALA A 26 -7.76 -4.18 -5.63
CA ALA A 26 -8.62 -3.28 -4.87
C ALA A 26 -9.91 -3.94 -4.37
N LEU A 27 -10.50 -4.85 -5.16
CA LEU A 27 -11.66 -5.65 -4.71
C LEU A 27 -11.30 -6.56 -3.53
N ILE A 28 -10.15 -7.26 -3.60
CA ILE A 28 -9.66 -8.11 -2.51
C ILE A 28 -9.43 -7.27 -1.24
N LEU A 29 -8.78 -6.12 -1.37
CA LEU A 29 -8.55 -5.22 -0.24
C LEU A 29 -9.86 -4.70 0.36
N ASN A 30 -10.81 -4.31 -0.48
CA ASN A 30 -12.12 -3.84 -0.02
C ASN A 30 -12.87 -4.95 0.74
N TYR A 31 -12.85 -6.17 0.21
CA TYR A 31 -13.46 -7.31 0.86
C TYR A 31 -12.80 -7.62 2.22
N ALA A 32 -11.47 -7.68 2.26
CA ALA A 32 -10.73 -7.89 3.50
C ALA A 32 -11.00 -6.78 4.53
N TYR A 33 -11.06 -5.52 4.09
CA TYR A 33 -11.35 -4.38 4.98
C TYR A 33 -12.72 -4.51 5.65
N ILE A 34 -13.73 -5.00 4.92
CA ILE A 34 -15.10 -5.12 5.42
C ILE A 34 -15.28 -6.36 6.32
N HIS A 35 -14.61 -7.47 5.98
CA HIS A 35 -14.92 -8.79 6.57
C HIS A 35 -13.89 -9.29 7.59
N SER A 36 -12.68 -8.69 7.65
CA SER A 36 -11.66 -9.13 8.58
C SER A 36 -11.93 -8.64 10.01
N LYS A 37 -12.01 -9.57 10.94
CA LYS A 37 -12.09 -9.28 12.38
C LYS A 37 -10.79 -8.69 12.92
N LEU A 38 -9.64 -9.12 12.39
CA LEU A 38 -8.34 -8.60 12.79
C LEU A 38 -8.17 -7.13 12.33
N ILE A 39 -8.57 -6.82 11.09
CA ILE A 39 -8.56 -5.44 10.57
C ILE A 39 -9.52 -4.56 11.39
N ALA A 40 -10.71 -5.04 11.73
CA ALA A 40 -11.66 -4.27 12.53
C ALA A 40 -11.09 -3.83 13.87
N GLN A 41 -10.25 -4.66 14.50
CA GLN A 41 -9.62 -4.42 15.81
C GLN A 41 -8.28 -3.66 15.73
N SER A 42 -7.74 -3.45 14.53
CA SER A 42 -6.44 -2.79 14.34
C SER A 42 -6.58 -1.28 14.18
N HIS A 43 -5.51 -0.54 14.49
CA HIS A 43 -5.38 0.88 14.17
C HIS A 43 -4.61 1.08 12.85
N TYR A 44 -3.65 0.20 12.58
CA TYR A 44 -2.83 0.22 11.38
C TYR A 44 -2.91 -1.09 10.63
N ILE A 45 -2.82 -1.02 9.33
CA ILE A 45 -2.84 -2.16 8.44
C ILE A 45 -1.55 -2.13 7.60
N VAL A 46 -0.83 -3.24 7.63
CA VAL A 46 0.33 -3.48 6.76
C VAL A 46 -0.17 -4.26 5.55
N LYS A 47 -0.08 -3.65 4.37
CA LYS A 47 -0.44 -4.32 3.12
C LYS A 47 0.82 -4.86 2.46
N ILE A 48 0.82 -6.15 2.16
CA ILE A 48 1.86 -6.84 1.40
C ILE A 48 1.21 -7.56 0.22
N THR A 49 1.75 -7.37 -0.99
CA THR A 49 1.31 -8.14 -2.15
C THR A 49 1.84 -9.57 -2.05
N GLY A 50 0.98 -10.58 -2.26
CA GLY A 50 1.31 -11.99 -2.06
C GLY A 50 2.42 -12.58 -2.96
N ARG A 51 3.00 -11.78 -3.86
CA ARG A 51 4.11 -12.17 -4.74
C ARG A 51 5.48 -11.70 -4.26
N VAL A 52 5.53 -11.00 -3.13
CA VAL A 52 6.77 -10.44 -2.61
C VAL A 52 6.98 -10.85 -1.16
N ILE A 53 8.23 -10.95 -0.78
CA ILE A 53 8.67 -11.07 0.61
C ILE A 53 9.31 -9.72 0.97
N VAL A 54 8.87 -9.15 2.07
CA VAL A 54 9.49 -7.95 2.64
C VAL A 54 10.49 -8.42 3.69
N GLU A 55 11.79 -8.38 3.35
CA GLU A 55 12.85 -8.99 4.19
C GLU A 55 13.07 -8.24 5.50
N ASN A 56 12.80 -6.93 5.51
CA ASN A 56 12.99 -6.06 6.68
C ASN A 56 11.67 -5.47 7.22
N VAL A 57 10.59 -6.26 7.21
CA VAL A 57 9.26 -5.78 7.60
C VAL A 57 9.21 -5.30 9.05
N ILE A 58 9.90 -5.95 9.97
CA ILE A 58 9.91 -5.59 11.39
C ILE A 58 10.60 -4.24 11.58
N GLU A 59 11.79 -4.07 11.01
CA GLU A 59 12.54 -2.80 11.10
C GLU A 59 11.76 -1.64 10.48
N LEU A 60 11.01 -1.90 9.40
CA LEU A 60 10.15 -0.87 8.79
C LEU A 60 9.02 -0.48 9.72
N ILE A 61 8.34 -1.44 10.35
CA ILE A 61 7.25 -1.17 11.31
C ILE A 61 7.80 -0.39 12.52
N ASP A 62 8.91 -0.83 13.09
CA ASP A 62 9.54 -0.20 14.26
C ASP A 62 10.04 1.23 13.96
N SER A 63 10.38 1.52 12.70
CA SER A 63 10.77 2.86 12.26
C SER A 63 9.60 3.82 12.07
N CYS A 64 8.35 3.33 12.07
CA CYS A 64 7.16 4.14 11.88
C CYS A 64 6.67 4.72 13.21
N SER A 65 6.38 6.03 13.21
CA SER A 65 5.66 6.67 14.33
C SER A 65 4.17 6.40 14.16
N LEU A 66 3.64 5.46 14.93
CA LEU A 66 2.24 5.01 14.87
C LEU A 66 1.32 5.79 15.83
N ASP A 67 1.74 6.97 16.26
CA ASP A 67 1.01 7.88 17.17
C ASP A 67 0.00 8.80 16.45
N LYS A 68 0.14 8.95 15.13
CA LYS A 68 -0.71 9.80 14.29
C LYS A 68 -1.35 9.00 13.17
N LYS A 69 -2.48 9.50 12.65
CA LYS A 69 -3.12 8.93 11.47
C LYS A 69 -2.21 9.08 10.24
N SER A 70 -1.32 8.13 10.06
CA SER A 70 -0.23 8.20 9.07
C SER A 70 -0.39 7.15 7.97
N VAL A 71 0.14 7.48 6.79
CA VAL A 71 0.36 6.55 5.67
C VAL A 71 1.85 6.53 5.36
N TYR A 72 2.45 5.35 5.35
CA TYR A 72 3.84 5.11 5.02
C TYR A 72 3.92 4.31 3.72
N CYS A 73 4.49 4.90 2.70
CA CYS A 73 4.77 4.21 1.44
C CYS A 73 5.84 4.95 0.64
N GLU A 74 6.37 4.33 -0.39
CA GLU A 74 7.23 5.02 -1.35
C GLU A 74 6.41 5.71 -2.43
N LEU A 75 6.66 7.02 -2.65
CA LEU A 75 6.06 7.79 -3.75
C LEU A 75 7.06 7.97 -4.90
N GLY A 76 6.59 7.77 -6.12
CA GLY A 76 7.21 8.21 -7.36
C GLY A 76 6.59 9.54 -7.80
N LEU A 77 7.16 10.67 -7.36
CA LEU A 77 6.57 12.00 -7.64
C LEU A 77 6.51 12.31 -9.14
N ARG A 78 7.57 11.95 -9.87
CA ARG A 78 7.66 12.20 -11.30
C ARG A 78 6.56 11.45 -12.07
N GLU A 79 6.35 10.19 -11.73
CA GLU A 79 5.37 9.30 -12.34
C GLU A 79 3.97 9.45 -11.73
N LYS A 80 3.85 10.21 -10.61
CA LYS A 80 2.62 10.35 -9.82
C LYS A 80 2.02 9.00 -9.43
N THR A 81 2.87 8.10 -8.93
CA THR A 81 2.54 6.72 -8.54
C THR A 81 3.10 6.38 -7.16
N THR A 82 2.73 5.22 -6.65
CA THR A 82 3.28 4.65 -5.41
C THR A 82 3.91 3.28 -5.69
N VAL A 83 4.66 2.75 -4.73
CA VAL A 83 5.02 1.34 -4.70
C VAL A 83 3.93 0.58 -3.93
N SER A 84 3.04 -0.12 -4.65
CA SER A 84 1.90 -0.82 -4.05
C SER A 84 2.26 -2.18 -3.43
N GLY A 85 3.46 -2.69 -3.67
CA GLY A 85 3.92 -3.98 -3.14
C GLY A 85 3.96 -4.05 -1.62
N PHE A 86 4.23 -2.92 -0.97
CA PHE A 86 4.28 -2.77 0.48
C PHE A 86 3.91 -1.34 0.90
N PHE A 87 2.97 -1.20 1.81
CA PHE A 87 2.70 0.07 2.50
C PHE A 87 2.03 -0.17 3.86
N ILE A 88 2.14 0.80 4.75
CA ILE A 88 1.51 0.81 6.07
C ILE A 88 0.58 2.02 6.12
N ALA A 89 -0.67 1.83 6.55
CA ALA A 89 -1.61 2.93 6.65
C ALA A 89 -2.51 2.80 7.88
N HIS A 90 -2.84 3.94 8.48
CA HIS A 90 -3.89 4.00 9.48
C HIS A 90 -5.21 3.47 8.87
N LYS A 91 -6.00 2.75 9.65
CA LYS A 91 -7.23 2.11 9.18
C LYS A 91 -8.19 3.09 8.49
N ASP A 92 -8.31 4.30 9.01
CA ASP A 92 -9.21 5.33 8.48
C ASP A 92 -8.84 5.83 7.07
N PHE A 93 -7.62 5.56 6.60
CA PHE A 93 -7.22 5.86 5.22
C PHE A 93 -7.91 4.98 4.19
N TYR A 94 -8.22 3.73 4.55
CA TYR A 94 -8.76 2.74 3.60
C TYR A 94 -10.12 3.13 3.03
N PRO A 95 -11.12 3.65 3.78
CA PRO A 95 -12.38 4.14 3.20
C PRO A 95 -12.17 5.20 2.12
N LEU A 96 -11.27 6.16 2.34
CA LEU A 96 -10.93 7.18 1.34
C LEU A 96 -10.34 6.56 0.06
N PHE A 97 -9.38 5.66 0.20
CA PHE A 97 -8.76 4.99 -0.94
C PHE A 97 -9.75 4.07 -1.67
N LEU A 98 -10.46 3.21 -0.92
CA LEU A 98 -11.35 2.20 -1.48
C LEU A 98 -12.63 2.79 -2.11
N SER A 99 -13.06 3.99 -1.68
CA SER A 99 -14.16 4.70 -2.36
C SER A 99 -13.84 5.05 -3.81
N LYS A 100 -12.55 5.16 -4.14
CA LYS A 100 -12.05 5.48 -5.48
C LYS A 100 -11.69 4.26 -6.32
N ARG A 101 -11.93 3.03 -5.84
CA ARG A 101 -11.54 1.79 -6.54
C ARG A 101 -12.09 1.70 -7.98
N ASN A 102 -13.26 2.28 -8.22
CA ASN A 102 -13.87 2.28 -9.57
C ASN A 102 -13.12 3.15 -10.58
N LEU A 103 -12.17 3.98 -10.15
CA LEU A 103 -11.27 4.73 -11.03
C LEU A 103 -10.12 3.86 -11.53
N ILE A 104 -9.85 2.71 -10.88
CA ILE A 104 -8.76 1.83 -11.26
C ILE A 104 -9.13 1.12 -12.56
N ASN A 105 -8.32 1.37 -13.60
CA ASN A 105 -8.50 0.78 -14.91
C ASN A 105 -7.14 0.78 -15.62
N ASP A 106 -6.55 -0.42 -15.76
CA ASP A 106 -5.22 -0.58 -16.36
C ASP A 106 -5.23 -0.22 -17.86
N PHE A 107 -6.36 -0.42 -18.55
CA PHE A 107 -6.50 -0.07 -19.95
C PHE A 107 -6.43 1.45 -20.17
N SER A 108 -7.07 2.24 -19.32
CA SER A 108 -7.00 3.71 -19.35
C SER A 108 -5.73 4.26 -18.68
N LYS A 109 -4.79 3.39 -18.28
CA LYS A 109 -3.55 3.74 -17.55
C LYS A 109 -3.80 4.42 -16.20
N CYS A 110 -4.98 4.23 -15.62
CA CYS A 110 -5.31 4.64 -14.26
C CYS A 110 -5.08 3.46 -13.31
N TYR A 111 -3.80 3.14 -13.08
CA TYR A 111 -3.38 2.01 -12.27
C TYR A 111 -3.72 2.18 -10.78
N PHE A 112 -3.77 1.08 -10.05
CA PHE A 112 -3.92 1.05 -8.59
C PHE A 112 -2.96 2.03 -7.89
N GLU A 113 -1.69 2.05 -8.31
CA GLU A 113 -0.64 2.91 -7.79
C GLU A 113 -0.95 4.41 -7.97
N LYS A 114 -1.60 4.80 -9.06
CA LYS A 114 -2.00 6.20 -9.31
C LYS A 114 -3.17 6.61 -8.41
N VAL A 115 -4.16 5.74 -8.25
CA VAL A 115 -5.31 6.00 -7.38
C VAL A 115 -4.87 6.06 -5.92
N LEU A 116 -3.97 5.17 -5.51
CA LEU A 116 -3.36 5.20 -4.18
C LEU A 116 -2.59 6.52 -3.95
N PHE A 117 -1.76 6.94 -4.92
CA PHE A 117 -1.05 8.22 -4.88
C PHE A 117 -2.00 9.41 -4.69
N GLN A 118 -3.05 9.49 -5.50
CA GLN A 118 -4.05 10.56 -5.38
C GLN A 118 -4.76 10.56 -4.03
N SER A 119 -5.06 9.36 -3.50
CA SER A 119 -5.70 9.21 -2.20
C SER A 119 -4.79 9.69 -1.06
N ILE A 120 -3.47 9.45 -1.16
CA ILE A 120 -2.49 9.97 -0.19
C ILE A 120 -2.40 11.50 -0.26
N LEU A 121 -2.41 12.08 -1.46
CA LEU A 121 -2.40 13.54 -1.60
C LEU A 121 -3.65 14.16 -0.99
N GLU A 122 -4.80 13.51 -1.12
CA GLU A 122 -6.04 13.99 -0.51
C GLU A 122 -6.03 13.80 1.01
N TRP A 123 -5.56 12.64 1.50
CA TRP A 123 -5.38 12.37 2.93
C TRP A 123 -4.60 13.46 3.65
N ARG A 124 -3.52 13.94 3.04
CA ARG A 124 -2.65 14.98 3.58
C ARG A 124 -3.29 16.38 3.69
N LYS A 125 -4.45 16.61 3.09
CA LYS A 125 -5.13 17.91 3.20
C LYS A 125 -5.68 18.16 4.60
N ASP A 126 -5.98 17.11 5.36
CA ASP A 126 -6.36 17.22 6.76
C ASP A 126 -5.11 17.37 7.64
N ILE A 127 -5.08 18.37 8.51
CA ILE A 127 -3.95 18.69 9.40
C ILE A 127 -3.64 17.58 10.42
N HIS A 128 -4.62 16.73 10.70
CA HIS A 128 -4.48 15.58 11.61
C HIS A 128 -3.93 14.33 10.93
N HIS A 129 -3.80 14.35 9.60
CA HIS A 129 -3.35 13.25 8.80
C HIS A 129 -1.92 13.47 8.30
N LYS A 130 -1.14 12.41 8.26
CA LYS A 130 0.25 12.47 7.83
C LYS A 130 0.52 11.45 6.72
N TYR A 131 1.36 11.85 5.77
CA TYR A 131 2.11 10.95 4.91
C TYR A 131 3.58 11.03 5.31
N SER A 132 4.26 9.90 5.33
CA SER A 132 5.71 9.83 5.47
C SER A 132 6.27 8.74 4.55
N PRO A 133 7.37 8.97 3.85
CA PRO A 133 8.14 7.89 3.26
C PRO A 133 8.73 7.03 4.38
N PHE A 134 9.11 5.79 4.05
CA PHE A 134 9.89 4.99 4.99
C PHE A 134 11.28 5.61 5.19
N TYR A 135 11.72 5.68 6.44
CA TYR A 135 13.08 6.07 6.79
C TYR A 135 14.11 5.07 6.28
N LEU A 136 13.78 3.78 6.36
CA LEU A 136 14.59 2.69 5.84
C LEU A 136 14.10 2.29 4.44
N PRO A 137 14.99 1.83 3.54
CA PRO A 137 14.56 1.29 2.26
C PRO A 137 13.76 -0.01 2.45
N VAL A 138 12.74 -0.19 1.65
CA VAL A 138 11.97 -1.44 1.62
C VAL A 138 12.77 -2.49 0.83
N HIS A 139 13.09 -3.61 1.47
CA HIS A 139 13.79 -4.72 0.83
C HIS A 139 12.76 -5.74 0.33
N LEU A 140 12.42 -5.66 -0.95
CA LEU A 140 11.50 -6.60 -1.59
C LEU A 140 12.29 -7.70 -2.30
N ARG A 141 11.93 -8.95 -2.00
CA ARG A 141 12.38 -10.13 -2.76
C ARG A 141 11.17 -10.73 -3.47
N GLY A 142 11.28 -10.93 -4.77
CA GLY A 142 10.20 -11.47 -5.59
C GLY A 142 10.27 -10.96 -7.02
N ILE A 143 9.23 -11.23 -7.79
CA ILE A 143 9.12 -10.87 -9.19
C ILE A 143 8.02 -9.84 -9.37
N CYS A 144 8.34 -8.74 -10.05
CA CYS A 144 7.36 -7.73 -10.42
C CYS A 144 6.29 -8.32 -11.35
N GLY A 145 5.04 -8.25 -10.95
CA GLY A 145 3.94 -8.86 -11.70
C GLY A 145 3.65 -8.20 -13.06
N THR A 146 4.18 -7.01 -13.30
CA THR A 146 3.97 -6.26 -14.55
C THR A 146 5.13 -6.45 -15.53
N SER A 147 6.37 -6.37 -15.03
CA SER A 147 7.56 -6.42 -15.89
C SER A 147 8.25 -7.80 -15.90
N GLY A 148 7.92 -8.71 -14.98
CA GLY A 148 8.65 -9.97 -14.78
C GLY A 148 10.06 -9.78 -14.19
N ALA A 149 10.48 -8.55 -13.92
CA ALA A 149 11.80 -8.25 -13.38
C ALA A 149 11.88 -8.57 -11.88
N VAL A 150 13.07 -8.95 -11.42
CA VAL A 150 13.35 -9.07 -9.98
C VAL A 150 13.37 -7.68 -9.35
N TYR A 151 12.78 -7.53 -8.18
CA TYR A 151 12.83 -6.26 -7.46
C TYR A 151 14.28 -5.90 -7.10
N PRO A 152 14.72 -4.66 -7.37
CA PRO A 152 16.05 -4.22 -6.97
C PRO A 152 16.14 -4.12 -5.45
N THR A 153 17.29 -4.45 -4.89
CA THR A 153 17.56 -4.20 -3.46
C THR A 153 17.48 -2.71 -3.16
N GLY A 154 16.78 -2.37 -2.09
CA GLY A 154 16.60 -0.98 -1.69
C GLY A 154 17.91 -0.25 -1.42
N ASN A 155 18.01 1.01 -1.80
CA ASN A 155 19.18 1.86 -1.57
C ASN A 155 18.93 2.80 -0.38
N ARG A 156 19.71 2.63 0.70
CA ARG A 156 19.59 3.42 1.94
C ARG A 156 19.72 4.92 1.72
N VAL A 157 20.65 5.36 0.85
CA VAL A 157 20.86 6.77 0.56
C VAL A 157 19.65 7.38 -0.12
N LYS A 158 19.07 6.68 -1.12
CA LYS A 158 17.85 7.14 -1.78
C LYS A 158 16.65 7.20 -0.84
N ALA A 159 16.50 6.26 0.08
CA ALA A 159 15.44 6.25 1.06
C ALA A 159 15.58 7.44 2.01
N PHE A 160 16.77 7.69 2.54
CA PHE A 160 17.07 8.80 3.43
C PHE A 160 16.84 10.16 2.77
N VAL A 161 17.30 10.37 1.53
CA VAL A 161 17.06 11.60 0.77
C VAL A 161 15.55 11.82 0.55
N LYS A 162 14.80 10.79 0.18
CA LYS A 162 13.35 10.88 0.08
C LYS A 162 12.71 11.26 1.42
N TYR A 163 13.13 10.64 2.51
CA TYR A 163 12.62 10.94 3.85
C TYR A 163 12.80 12.43 4.21
N ILE A 164 13.99 12.99 3.97
CA ILE A 164 14.27 14.41 4.24
C ILE A 164 13.43 15.35 3.37
N LEU A 165 13.25 15.02 2.10
CA LEU A 165 12.49 15.87 1.16
C LEU A 165 10.98 15.88 1.44
N TYR A 166 10.47 14.97 2.28
CA TYR A 166 9.05 14.87 2.61
C TYR A 166 8.70 15.23 4.06
N LEU A 167 9.69 15.53 4.90
CA LEU A 167 9.49 16.10 6.23
C LEU A 167 9.08 17.57 6.14
#